data_27908856c03dc68b751bc9d9f49eda13
#
_entry.id   27908856c03dc68b751bc9d9f49eda13
#
_cell.length_a   1.000
_cell.length_b   1.000
_cell.length_c   1.000
_cell.angle_alpha   90.00
_cell.angle_beta   90.00
_cell.angle_gamma   90.00
#
_symmetry.space_group_name_H-M   'P 1'
#
loop_
_entity.id
_entity.type
_entity.pdbx_description
1 polymer ?
#
loop_
_entity_poly.entity_id
_entity_poly.type
_entity_poly.pdbx_seq_one_letter_code
_entity_poly.pdbx_strand_id
1 'polypeptide(L)'
;MPENTYDAIVIGSGISGGWAAKELTERGFKTILLERGKDVKHIKDYNSANKELWEFPHRGGRTQQMIEDYPVLKRDYPLNEMNLEWWANEKDAPYVETKRFDWFRGYQVG
;
A
#
# COMPACT_ATOMS: atom_id res chain seq x y z
N MET A 1 -1.58 -25.84 -25.10
CA MET A 1 -2.16 -24.70 -24.32
C MET A 1 -1.15 -23.59 -24.25
N PRO A 2 -1.56 -22.34 -24.42
CA PRO A 2 -0.62 -21.22 -24.21
C PRO A 2 -0.06 -21.26 -22.80
N GLU A 3 1.23 -20.97 -22.66
CA GLU A 3 1.91 -21.02 -21.34
C GLU A 3 1.31 -20.09 -20.28
N ASN A 4 0.58 -19.06 -20.71
CA ASN A 4 -0.02 -18.01 -19.87
C ASN A 4 -1.51 -18.22 -19.61
N THR A 5 -2.01 -19.46 -19.62
CA THR A 5 -3.39 -19.76 -19.27
C THR A 5 -3.51 -20.09 -17.78
N TYR A 6 -4.46 -19.48 -17.10
CA TYR A 6 -4.74 -19.66 -15.67
C TYR A 6 -6.18 -20.11 -15.48
N ASP A 7 -6.41 -20.90 -14.45
CA ASP A 7 -7.75 -21.36 -14.08
C ASP A 7 -8.51 -20.31 -13.23
N ALA A 8 -7.76 -19.50 -12.49
CA ALA A 8 -8.32 -18.49 -11.61
C ALA A 8 -7.45 -17.23 -11.55
N ILE A 9 -8.11 -16.08 -11.36
CA ILE A 9 -7.47 -14.78 -11.15
C ILE A 9 -7.95 -14.24 -9.81
N VAL A 10 -7.02 -13.92 -8.91
CA VAL A 10 -7.29 -13.24 -7.64
C VAL A 10 -6.77 -11.80 -7.75
N ILE A 11 -7.60 -10.83 -7.42
CA ILE A 11 -7.25 -9.41 -7.46
C ILE A 11 -7.08 -8.91 -6.03
N GLY A 12 -5.87 -8.51 -5.70
CA GLY A 12 -5.46 -8.06 -4.36
C GLY A 12 -4.91 -9.19 -3.50
N SER A 13 -3.81 -8.92 -2.80
CA SER A 13 -3.12 -9.89 -1.93
C SER A 13 -3.38 -9.66 -0.43
N GLY A 14 -4.37 -8.85 -0.09
CA GLY A 14 -4.75 -8.62 1.30
C GLY A 14 -5.35 -9.87 1.97
N ILE A 15 -5.95 -9.69 3.12
CA ILE A 15 -6.50 -10.79 3.94
C ILE A 15 -7.42 -11.71 3.13
N SER A 16 -8.36 -11.15 2.38
CA SER A 16 -9.31 -11.94 1.58
C SER A 16 -8.66 -12.58 0.35
N GLY A 17 -7.89 -11.82 -0.41
CA GLY A 17 -7.25 -12.31 -1.63
C GLY A 17 -6.17 -13.35 -1.36
N GLY A 18 -5.35 -13.15 -0.33
CA GLY A 18 -4.34 -14.12 0.09
C GLY A 18 -4.97 -15.44 0.50
N TRP A 19 -6.07 -15.39 1.25
CA TRP A 19 -6.79 -16.59 1.64
C TRP A 19 -7.44 -17.31 0.45
N ALA A 20 -8.06 -16.56 -0.47
CA ALA A 20 -8.63 -17.12 -1.69
C ALA A 20 -7.57 -17.79 -2.57
N ALA A 21 -6.43 -17.15 -2.76
CA ALA A 21 -5.31 -17.70 -3.52
C ALA A 21 -4.79 -19.01 -2.91
N LYS A 22 -4.65 -19.05 -1.57
CA LYS A 22 -4.27 -20.26 -0.84
C LYS A 22 -5.23 -21.40 -1.13
N GLU A 23 -6.53 -21.19 -0.92
CA GLU A 23 -7.56 -22.23 -1.11
C GLU A 23 -7.61 -22.75 -2.56
N LEU A 24 -7.49 -21.85 -3.54
CA LEU A 24 -7.49 -22.22 -4.96
C LEU A 24 -6.25 -23.04 -5.32
N THR A 25 -5.08 -22.62 -4.90
CA THR A 25 -3.81 -23.32 -5.23
C THR A 25 -3.72 -24.68 -4.54
N GLU A 26 -4.16 -24.81 -3.29
CA GLU A 26 -4.20 -26.08 -2.57
C GLU A 26 -5.15 -27.09 -3.22
N ARG A 27 -6.18 -26.61 -3.92
CA ARG A 27 -7.10 -27.45 -4.70
C ARG A 27 -6.62 -27.76 -6.12
N GLY A 28 -5.41 -27.33 -6.48
CA GLY A 28 -4.76 -27.63 -7.74
C GLY A 28 -5.07 -26.66 -8.88
N PHE A 29 -5.76 -25.55 -8.62
CA PHE A 29 -5.98 -24.53 -9.64
C PHE A 29 -4.71 -23.72 -9.93
N LYS A 30 -4.38 -23.57 -11.21
CA LYS A 30 -3.32 -22.64 -11.63
C LYS A 30 -3.83 -21.21 -11.47
N THR A 31 -3.41 -20.56 -10.40
CA THR A 31 -3.94 -19.26 -9.99
C THR A 31 -2.92 -18.15 -10.21
N ILE A 32 -3.36 -17.03 -10.81
CA ILE A 32 -2.59 -15.77 -10.83
C ILE A 32 -3.17 -14.81 -9.79
N LEU A 33 -2.29 -14.19 -9.01
CA LEU A 33 -2.65 -13.13 -8.07
C LEU A 33 -2.07 -11.81 -8.55
N LEU A 34 -2.92 -10.81 -8.71
CA LEU A 34 -2.57 -9.46 -9.14
C LEU A 34 -2.64 -8.51 -7.96
N GLU A 35 -1.53 -7.84 -7.65
CA GLU A 35 -1.43 -6.85 -6.57
C GLU A 35 -0.91 -5.52 -7.13
N ARG A 36 -1.52 -4.41 -6.73
CA ARG A 36 -1.07 -3.06 -7.14
C ARG A 36 -0.11 -2.41 -6.16
N GLY A 37 0.04 -2.95 -4.98
CA GLY A 37 0.86 -2.41 -3.91
C GLY A 37 2.35 -2.70 -4.07
N LYS A 38 3.16 -2.02 -3.25
CA LYS A 38 4.61 -2.24 -3.21
C LYS A 38 4.92 -3.61 -2.66
N ASP A 39 5.90 -4.29 -3.24
CA ASP A 39 6.48 -5.50 -2.66
C ASP A 39 7.48 -5.13 -1.55
N VAL A 40 6.94 -4.93 -0.35
CA VAL A 40 7.72 -4.54 0.83
C VAL A 40 8.44 -5.76 1.39
N LYS A 41 9.75 -5.76 1.31
CA LYS A 41 10.57 -6.86 1.85
C LYS A 41 10.68 -6.75 3.37
N HIS A 42 10.36 -7.83 4.06
CA HIS A 42 10.43 -7.91 5.51
C HIS A 42 11.80 -7.47 6.04
N ILE A 43 11.83 -6.62 7.02
CA ILE A 43 13.02 -6.01 7.66
C ILE A 43 13.76 -5.04 6.70
N LYS A 44 14.08 -5.47 5.48
CA LYS A 44 14.91 -4.72 4.54
C LYS A 44 14.32 -3.35 4.17
N ASP A 45 13.00 -3.29 3.96
CA ASP A 45 12.30 -2.09 3.52
C ASP A 45 11.62 -1.34 4.68
N TYR A 46 11.89 -1.73 5.92
CA TYR A 46 11.36 -1.05 7.11
C TYR A 46 12.27 0.11 7.52
N ASN A 47 12.32 1.14 6.69
CA ASN A 47 13.25 2.24 6.82
C ASN A 47 13.07 3.10 8.09
N SER A 48 11.87 3.13 8.64
CA SER A 48 11.54 3.88 9.84
C SER A 48 11.43 3.03 11.10
N ALA A 49 11.49 1.70 10.97
CA ALA A 49 11.34 0.77 12.05
C ALA A 49 12.36 0.89 13.12
N ASN A 50 12.66 1.09 14.08
CA ASN A 50 13.75 1.26 15.05
C ASN A 50 14.42 2.63 15.03
N LYS A 51 13.82 3.62 14.34
CA LYS A 51 14.27 5.00 14.44
C LYS A 51 13.50 5.73 15.53
N GLU A 52 14.25 6.48 16.32
CA GLU A 52 13.67 7.40 17.29
C GLU A 52 13.28 8.72 16.60
N LEU A 53 12.36 9.47 17.20
CA LEU A 53 11.87 10.72 16.62
C LEU A 53 12.97 11.73 16.26
N TRP A 54 14.01 11.81 17.09
CA TRP A 54 15.15 12.73 16.85
C TRP A 54 16.07 12.30 15.72
N GLU A 55 15.99 11.05 15.24
CA GLU A 55 16.77 10.57 14.11
C GLU A 55 16.17 10.98 12.74
N PHE A 56 14.93 11.47 12.74
CA PHE A 56 14.30 11.98 11.53
C PHE A 56 14.69 13.45 11.28
N PRO A 57 14.87 13.86 10.01
CA PRO A 57 15.24 15.24 9.65
C PRO A 57 14.34 16.33 10.26
N HIS A 58 13.04 16.03 10.40
CA HIS A 58 12.06 16.95 10.96
C HIS A 58 11.46 16.42 12.28
N ARG A 59 12.17 15.51 12.96
CA ARG A 59 11.78 14.91 14.25
C ARG A 59 10.38 14.32 14.27
N GLY A 60 9.97 13.67 13.16
CA GLY A 60 8.66 13.07 13.00
C GLY A 60 7.53 14.07 12.71
N GLY A 61 7.85 15.35 12.49
CA GLY A 61 6.87 16.38 12.19
C GLY A 61 6.35 16.35 10.76
N ARG A 62 5.38 17.19 10.48
CA ARG A 62 4.88 17.47 9.13
C ARG A 62 5.56 18.71 8.57
N THR A 63 6.02 18.62 7.33
CA THR A 63 6.50 19.77 6.59
C THR A 63 5.43 20.31 5.64
N GLN A 64 5.57 21.57 5.24
CA GLN A 64 4.71 22.15 4.21
C GLN A 64 4.77 21.35 2.91
N GLN A 65 5.97 20.88 2.54
CA GLN A 65 6.17 20.05 1.35
C GLN A 65 5.38 18.73 1.40
N MET A 66 5.34 18.06 2.56
CA MET A 66 4.51 16.85 2.74
C MET A 66 3.03 17.14 2.50
N ILE A 67 2.52 18.26 2.99
CA ILE A 67 1.13 18.65 2.82
C ILE A 67 0.82 18.94 1.35
N GLU A 68 1.75 19.56 0.63
CA GLU A 68 1.59 19.85 -0.81
C GLU A 68 1.69 18.60 -1.66
N ASP A 69 2.57 17.66 -1.33
CA ASP A 69 2.74 16.41 -2.07
C ASP A 69 1.61 15.39 -1.82
N TYR A 70 0.97 15.49 -0.65
CA TYR A 70 -0.12 14.58 -0.24
C TYR A 70 -1.39 15.35 0.14
N PRO A 71 -2.05 16.01 -0.82
CA PRO A 71 -3.15 16.94 -0.51
C PRO A 71 -4.36 16.28 0.17
N VAL A 72 -4.65 15.02 -0.13
CA VAL A 72 -5.74 14.27 0.53
C VAL A 72 -5.38 13.98 1.99
N LEU A 73 -4.12 13.66 2.26
CA LEU A 73 -3.64 13.34 3.60
C LEU A 73 -3.46 14.58 4.50
N LYS A 74 -3.69 15.78 4.00
CA LYS A 74 -3.61 17.01 4.78
C LYS A 74 -4.45 16.97 6.07
N ARG A 75 -5.59 16.29 6.01
CA ARG A 75 -6.53 16.12 7.13
C ARG A 75 -6.30 14.87 7.96
N ASP A 76 -5.38 14.02 7.52
CA ASP A 76 -5.04 12.80 8.22
C ASP A 76 -4.06 13.14 9.37
N TYR A 77 -4.56 13.14 10.60
CA TYR A 77 -3.76 13.48 11.77
C TYR A 77 -2.58 12.52 12.03
N PRO A 78 -2.65 11.21 11.73
CA PRO A 78 -1.51 10.32 11.91
C PRO A 78 -0.42 10.46 10.84
N LEU A 79 -0.65 11.18 9.76
CA LEU A 79 0.40 11.44 8.77
C LEU A 79 1.59 12.19 9.40
N ASN A 80 2.76 11.61 9.31
CA ASN A 80 4.01 12.20 9.78
C ASN A 80 5.20 11.64 9.00
N GLU A 81 6.40 12.13 9.30
CA GLU A 81 7.63 11.72 8.65
C GLU A 81 7.96 10.22 8.84
N MET A 82 7.51 9.63 9.94
CA MET A 82 7.78 8.21 10.26
C MET A 82 6.99 7.24 9.38
N ASN A 83 5.79 7.62 8.95
CA ASN A 83 4.88 6.73 8.23
C ASN A 83 4.52 7.19 6.81
N LEU A 84 5.12 8.30 6.35
CA LEU A 84 4.82 8.89 5.04
C LEU A 84 4.93 7.88 3.89
N GLU A 85 5.92 7.01 3.91
CA GLU A 85 6.17 6.02 2.85
C GLU A 85 5.06 4.96 2.71
N TRP A 86 4.23 4.78 3.73
CA TRP A 86 3.15 3.78 3.75
C TRP A 86 1.84 4.29 3.18
N TRP A 87 1.69 5.60 3.04
CA TRP A 87 0.48 6.21 2.51
C TRP A 87 0.49 6.25 0.98
N ALA A 88 -0.68 6.02 0.38
CA ALA A 88 -0.84 6.19 -1.06
C ALA A 88 -0.88 7.68 -1.42
N ASN A 89 -0.17 8.03 -2.50
CA ASN A 89 -0.19 9.37 -3.06
C ASN A 89 -1.16 9.40 -4.26
N GLU A 90 -2.04 10.39 -4.32
CA GLU A 90 -3.01 10.56 -5.41
C GLU A 90 -2.34 10.85 -6.75
N LYS A 91 -1.13 11.36 -6.77
CA LYS A 91 -0.34 11.54 -8.00
C LYS A 91 -0.02 10.20 -8.67
N ASP A 92 0.24 9.16 -7.87
CA ASP A 92 0.57 7.82 -8.33
C ASP A 92 -0.67 6.92 -8.42
N ALA A 93 -1.66 7.15 -7.56
CA ALA A 93 -2.87 6.35 -7.45
C ALA A 93 -4.10 7.25 -7.33
N PRO A 94 -4.48 7.96 -8.41
CA PRO A 94 -5.61 8.89 -8.38
C PRO A 94 -6.94 8.16 -8.19
N TYR A 95 -7.91 8.86 -7.61
CA TYR A 95 -9.29 8.42 -7.54
C TYR A 95 -10.26 9.54 -7.93
N VAL A 96 -11.46 9.16 -8.32
CA VAL A 96 -12.52 10.11 -8.68
C VAL A 96 -13.58 10.06 -7.59
N GLU A 97 -13.89 11.23 -7.01
CA GLU A 97 -14.96 11.37 -6.03
C GLU A 97 -16.24 11.91 -6.68
N THR A 98 -17.35 11.23 -6.46
CA THR A 98 -18.69 11.71 -6.86
C THR A 98 -19.34 12.55 -5.76
N LYS A 99 -18.95 12.30 -4.52
CA LYS A 99 -19.21 13.13 -3.34
C LYS A 99 -17.89 13.31 -2.62
N ARG A 100 -17.75 14.45 -1.93
CA ARG A 100 -16.53 14.75 -1.22
C ARG A 100 -16.12 13.62 -0.27
N PHE A 101 -14.89 13.13 -0.44
CA PHE A 101 -14.37 11.99 0.28
C PHE A 101 -12.83 12.05 0.34
N ASP A 102 -12.27 12.00 1.51
CA ASP A 102 -10.81 11.89 1.71
C ASP A 102 -10.45 10.41 1.92
N TRP A 103 -9.88 9.79 0.92
CA TRP A 103 -9.54 8.37 0.96
C TRP A 103 -8.10 8.14 1.46
N PHE A 104 -7.97 7.92 2.74
CA PHE A 104 -6.69 7.57 3.37
C PHE A 104 -6.43 6.08 3.18
N ARG A 105 -5.33 5.74 2.52
CA ARG A 105 -5.03 4.36 2.17
C ARG A 105 -3.55 4.11 1.93
N GLY A 106 -3.15 2.84 2.06
CA GLY A 106 -1.85 2.34 1.66
C GLY A 106 -2.01 1.12 0.76
N TYR A 107 -1.02 0.83 -0.07
CA TYR A 107 -0.99 -0.32 -0.94
C TYR A 107 0.32 -1.06 -0.78
N GLN A 108 0.26 -2.26 -0.24
CA GLN A 108 1.39 -3.17 -0.08
C GLN A 108 0.95 -4.59 -0.47
N VAL A 109 1.93 -5.41 -0.84
CA VAL A 109 1.72 -6.85 -0.96
C VAL A 109 1.35 -7.41 0.40
N GLY A 110 0.28 -8.18 0.46
CA GLY A 110 -0.23 -8.79 1.69
C GLY A 110 0.57 -10.00 2.17
#